data_cd60d52ffe7433b05da61cb301030d96
#
_entry.id   cd60d52ffe7433b05da61cb301030d96
#
_cell.length_a   1.000
_cell.length_b   1.000
_cell.length_c   1.000
_cell.angle_alpha   90.00
_cell.angle_beta   90.00
_cell.angle_gamma   90.00
#
_symmetry.space_group_name_H-M   'P 1'
#
loop_
_entity.id
_entity.type
_entity.pdbx_description
1 polymer ?
#
loop_
_entity_poly.entity_id
_entity_poly.type
_entity_poly.pdbx_seq_one_letter_code
_entity_poly.pdbx_strand_id
1 'polypeptide(L)'
;MTATTGEQRYTKLTQAQADAICVKHERLLSMKPGGSRAVFAWCDLSGLTLRCNLTDADFTAAILSDCDLRGAILDRCNLYCADLQLANLTGASLKRADLRGASLRGANLSGADLMDADLREGALALPDKQAGLSYVEISMRTSEATYANLRGANLERSRLSGIQAMKADFTDATMRACKLVRANLKQAIMDNVDLGGADLSGADLSGASLKDAVLIGAKTDAWRTSQTDLTGVLTDKVVGTDVASLPYGEMLHDHARWVDSLGREGKPSVFDKADLRGLGQIRGLNLAALSAK
;
A
#
# COMPACT_ATOMS: atom_id res chain seq x y z
N MET A 1 22.68 -36.21 11.59
CA MET A 1 22.94 -35.94 10.17
C MET A 1 22.28 -34.60 9.87
N THR A 2 23.06 -33.52 9.90
CA THR A 2 22.59 -32.16 9.64
C THR A 2 22.46 -32.00 8.15
N ALA A 3 21.22 -31.80 7.67
CA ALA A 3 20.94 -31.44 6.29
C ALA A 3 21.60 -30.10 5.98
N THR A 4 22.65 -30.10 5.21
CA THR A 4 23.28 -28.92 4.65
C THR A 4 22.35 -28.39 3.53
N THR A 5 21.55 -27.40 3.87
CA THR A 5 20.80 -26.61 2.89
C THR A 5 21.78 -26.08 1.86
N GLY A 6 21.56 -26.39 0.57
CA GLY A 6 22.43 -25.95 -0.51
C GLY A 6 22.54 -24.44 -0.56
N GLU A 7 23.70 -23.90 -0.21
CA GLU A 7 24.01 -22.48 -0.29
C GLU A 7 23.87 -22.02 -1.74
N GLN A 8 22.83 -21.30 -2.03
CA GLN A 8 22.68 -20.62 -3.30
C GLN A 8 23.72 -19.51 -3.34
N ARG A 9 24.70 -19.61 -4.24
CA ARG A 9 25.77 -18.62 -4.31
C ARG A 9 25.27 -17.37 -5.02
N TYR A 10 24.94 -16.35 -4.23
CA TYR A 10 24.76 -14.99 -4.74
C TYR A 10 26.12 -14.43 -5.18
N THR A 11 26.11 -13.68 -6.30
CA THR A 11 27.30 -12.92 -6.70
C THR A 11 27.31 -11.62 -5.94
N LYS A 12 28.22 -11.45 -4.98
CA LYS A 12 28.37 -10.19 -4.26
C LYS A 12 28.99 -9.15 -5.16
N LEU A 13 28.35 -7.99 -5.27
CA LEU A 13 28.85 -6.85 -6.03
C LEU A 13 29.43 -5.78 -5.09
N THR A 14 30.48 -5.13 -5.57
CA THR A 14 30.97 -3.89 -4.96
C THR A 14 30.18 -2.69 -5.49
N GLN A 15 30.23 -1.54 -4.80
CA GLN A 15 29.60 -0.31 -5.27
C GLN A 15 30.05 0.05 -6.70
N ALA A 16 31.37 0.00 -6.94
CA ALA A 16 31.92 0.33 -8.26
C ALA A 16 31.40 -0.57 -9.40
N GLN A 17 31.16 -1.86 -9.11
CA GLN A 17 30.57 -2.79 -10.08
C GLN A 17 29.09 -2.47 -10.34
N ALA A 18 28.34 -2.18 -9.28
CA ALA A 18 26.94 -1.78 -9.39
C ALA A 18 26.81 -0.46 -10.17
N ASP A 19 27.67 0.54 -9.87
CA ASP A 19 27.69 1.82 -10.58
C ASP A 19 27.99 1.64 -12.07
N ALA A 20 28.93 0.77 -12.40
CA ALA A 20 29.26 0.47 -13.82
C ALA A 20 28.07 -0.14 -14.56
N ILE A 21 27.27 -0.99 -13.90
CA ILE A 21 26.05 -1.57 -14.47
C ILE A 21 25.00 -0.47 -14.64
N CYS A 22 24.79 0.39 -13.64
CA CYS A 22 23.86 1.52 -13.69
C CYS A 22 24.20 2.47 -14.84
N VAL A 23 25.48 2.85 -15.01
CA VAL A 23 25.92 3.73 -16.11
C VAL A 23 25.60 3.12 -17.49
N LYS A 24 25.80 1.82 -17.67
CA LYS A 24 25.44 1.13 -18.92
C LYS A 24 23.92 1.12 -19.14
N HIS A 25 23.17 0.95 -18.04
CA HIS A 25 21.71 0.97 -18.11
C HIS A 25 21.17 2.37 -18.47
N GLU A 26 21.70 3.43 -17.89
CA GLU A 26 21.35 4.81 -18.24
C GLU A 26 21.69 5.14 -19.70
N ARG A 27 22.79 4.59 -20.23
CA ARG A 27 23.11 4.70 -21.65
C ARG A 27 22.05 4.04 -22.52
N LEU A 28 21.55 2.85 -22.13
CA LEU A 28 20.46 2.16 -22.81
C LEU A 28 19.20 3.01 -22.83
N LEU A 29 18.78 3.52 -21.66
CA LEU A 29 17.57 4.34 -21.52
C LEU A 29 17.68 5.65 -22.33
N SER A 30 18.91 6.16 -22.51
CA SER A 30 19.20 7.36 -23.31
C SER A 30 19.52 7.05 -24.78
N MET A 31 19.33 5.81 -25.25
CA MET A 31 19.63 5.33 -26.61
C MET A 31 21.08 5.61 -27.03
N LYS A 32 22.03 5.62 -26.10
CA LYS A 32 23.46 5.85 -26.37
C LYS A 32 24.19 4.53 -26.66
N PRO A 33 25.23 4.54 -27.51
CA PRO A 33 26.04 3.35 -27.80
C PRO A 33 26.66 2.74 -26.53
N GLY A 34 26.78 1.41 -26.49
CA GLY A 34 27.36 0.68 -25.36
C GLY A 34 26.44 0.60 -24.12
N GLY A 35 25.14 0.96 -24.27
CA GLY A 35 24.13 0.73 -23.26
C GLY A 35 23.71 -0.74 -23.18
N SER A 36 23.40 -1.21 -21.96
CA SER A 36 22.84 -2.54 -21.73
C SER A 36 21.89 -2.50 -20.53
N ARG A 37 20.85 -3.34 -20.56
CA ARG A 37 19.92 -3.50 -19.46
C ARG A 37 20.66 -3.92 -18.18
N ALA A 38 20.34 -3.31 -17.04
CA ALA A 38 20.85 -3.75 -15.76
C ALA A 38 20.23 -5.11 -15.37
N VAL A 39 21.08 -6.07 -15.07
CA VAL A 39 20.71 -7.40 -14.60
C VAL A 39 21.47 -7.65 -13.28
N PHE A 40 20.72 -7.65 -12.19
CA PHE A 40 21.18 -7.90 -10.83
C PHE A 40 20.56 -9.19 -10.26
N ALA A 41 19.97 -10.02 -11.13
CA ALA A 41 19.36 -11.27 -10.72
C ALA A 41 20.39 -12.15 -9.98
N TRP A 42 19.98 -12.64 -8.77
CA TRP A 42 20.85 -13.45 -7.91
C TRP A 42 22.14 -12.76 -7.46
N CYS A 43 22.17 -11.42 -7.43
CA CYS A 43 23.28 -10.66 -6.89
C CYS A 43 23.01 -10.29 -5.43
N ASP A 44 24.09 -10.22 -4.65
CA ASP A 44 24.09 -9.60 -3.32
C ASP A 44 24.59 -8.15 -3.47
N LEU A 45 23.65 -7.23 -3.28
CA LEU A 45 23.82 -5.78 -3.35
C LEU A 45 23.68 -5.14 -1.95
N SER A 46 23.63 -5.97 -0.89
CA SER A 46 23.32 -5.49 0.46
C SER A 46 24.18 -4.30 0.88
N GLY A 47 23.53 -3.27 1.42
CA GLY A 47 24.16 -2.03 1.88
C GLY A 47 24.65 -1.08 0.78
N LEU A 48 24.43 -1.41 -0.51
CA LEU A 48 24.87 -0.52 -1.61
C LEU A 48 23.90 0.65 -1.82
N THR A 49 24.39 1.68 -2.51
CA THR A 49 23.61 2.84 -2.94
C THR A 49 23.26 2.73 -4.42
N LEU A 50 21.96 2.75 -4.74
CA LEU A 50 21.45 2.61 -6.10
C LEU A 50 20.37 3.68 -6.38
N ARG A 51 20.75 4.96 -6.34
CA ARG A 51 19.87 6.12 -6.54
C ARG A 51 19.80 6.57 -8.01
N CYS A 52 19.69 5.64 -8.92
CA CYS A 52 19.71 5.90 -10.36
C CYS A 52 18.40 5.47 -11.04
N ASN A 53 18.28 5.73 -12.32
CA ASN A 53 17.17 5.23 -13.10
C ASN A 53 17.44 3.78 -13.53
N LEU A 54 16.67 2.87 -12.96
CA LEU A 54 16.73 1.41 -13.16
C LEU A 54 15.46 0.87 -13.80
N THR A 55 14.70 1.72 -14.50
CA THR A 55 13.47 1.31 -15.20
C THR A 55 13.70 0.05 -16.04
N ASP A 56 12.82 -0.95 -15.89
CA ASP A 56 12.89 -2.25 -16.55
C ASP A 56 14.11 -3.13 -16.14
N ALA A 57 14.87 -2.78 -15.11
CA ALA A 57 15.98 -3.61 -14.61
C ALA A 57 15.50 -4.94 -14.02
N ASP A 58 16.39 -5.93 -13.97
CA ASP A 58 16.11 -7.24 -13.42
C ASP A 58 16.84 -7.46 -12.09
N PHE A 59 16.06 -7.59 -11.01
CA PHE A 59 16.50 -7.87 -9.65
C PHE A 59 15.94 -9.21 -9.14
N THR A 60 15.60 -10.14 -10.03
CA THR A 60 15.03 -11.43 -9.61
C THR A 60 15.88 -12.06 -8.53
N ALA A 61 15.26 -12.33 -7.37
CA ALA A 61 15.91 -12.93 -6.21
C ALA A 61 17.19 -12.22 -5.74
N ALA A 62 17.39 -10.93 -6.06
CA ALA A 62 18.51 -10.16 -5.56
C ALA A 62 18.40 -9.88 -4.05
N ILE A 63 19.53 -9.76 -3.39
CA ILE A 63 19.62 -9.26 -2.01
C ILE A 63 19.88 -7.77 -2.05
N LEU A 64 18.90 -6.98 -1.62
CA LEU A 64 18.89 -5.53 -1.56
C LEU A 64 18.73 -5.05 -0.11
N SER A 65 18.98 -5.92 0.86
CA SER A 65 18.84 -5.56 2.28
C SER A 65 19.78 -4.40 2.64
N ASP A 66 19.24 -3.47 3.45
CA ASP A 66 19.94 -2.25 3.87
C ASP A 66 20.38 -1.32 2.71
N CYS A 67 19.93 -1.53 1.48
CA CYS A 67 20.29 -0.67 0.34
C CYS A 67 19.71 0.73 0.47
N ASP A 68 20.47 1.70 -0.03
CA ASP A 68 19.96 3.07 -0.22
C ASP A 68 19.43 3.24 -1.64
N LEU A 69 18.10 3.20 -1.74
CA LEU A 69 17.32 3.31 -2.99
C LEU A 69 16.49 4.61 -3.00
N ARG A 70 16.84 5.60 -2.16
CA ARG A 70 16.08 6.86 -2.07
C ARG A 70 15.97 7.56 -3.39
N GLY A 71 14.72 7.86 -3.81
CA GLY A 71 14.44 8.53 -5.06
C GLY A 71 14.83 7.74 -6.32
N ALA A 72 15.21 6.47 -6.19
CA ALA A 72 15.49 5.62 -7.35
C ALA A 72 14.25 5.45 -8.23
N ILE A 73 14.42 5.31 -9.53
CA ILE A 73 13.36 4.97 -10.47
C ILE A 73 13.45 3.48 -10.77
N LEU A 74 12.54 2.71 -10.19
CA LEU A 74 12.43 1.25 -10.29
C LEU A 74 11.15 0.85 -11.06
N ASP A 75 10.68 1.72 -11.94
CA ASP A 75 9.44 1.47 -12.69
C ASP A 75 9.58 0.22 -13.56
N ARG A 76 8.57 -0.65 -13.50
CA ARG A 76 8.53 -1.92 -14.25
C ARG A 76 9.70 -2.85 -13.97
N CYS A 77 10.47 -2.63 -12.90
CA CYS A 77 11.52 -3.55 -12.49
C CYS A 77 10.95 -4.92 -12.15
N ASN A 78 11.72 -5.94 -12.46
CA ASN A 78 11.49 -7.28 -11.95
C ASN A 78 12.20 -7.44 -10.60
N LEU A 79 11.46 -7.31 -9.51
CA LEU A 79 11.90 -7.50 -8.12
C LEU A 79 11.34 -8.82 -7.54
N TYR A 80 11.03 -9.78 -8.42
CA TYR A 80 10.44 -11.07 -8.06
C TYR A 80 11.30 -11.80 -7.04
N CYS A 81 10.71 -12.10 -5.86
CA CYS A 81 11.38 -12.73 -4.73
C CYS A 81 12.65 -12.01 -4.23
N ALA A 82 12.83 -10.73 -4.52
CA ALA A 82 13.95 -9.95 -4.00
C ALA A 82 13.86 -9.74 -2.50
N ASP A 83 15.00 -9.62 -1.84
CA ASP A 83 15.10 -9.27 -0.43
C ASP A 83 15.43 -7.78 -0.28
N LEU A 84 14.44 -6.99 0.12
CA LEU A 84 14.50 -5.55 0.35
C LEU A 84 14.39 -5.22 1.85
N GLN A 85 14.71 -6.16 2.74
CA GLN A 85 14.61 -5.93 4.18
C GLN A 85 15.46 -4.72 4.59
N LEU A 86 14.86 -3.83 5.40
CA LEU A 86 15.51 -2.62 5.90
C LEU A 86 16.01 -1.65 4.82
N ALA A 87 15.73 -1.89 3.54
CA ALA A 87 16.12 -0.97 2.47
C ALA A 87 15.41 0.38 2.60
N ASN A 88 16.10 1.44 2.19
CA ASN A 88 15.53 2.78 2.17
C ASN A 88 15.08 3.16 0.76
N LEU A 89 13.78 3.10 0.53
CA LEU A 89 13.09 3.42 -0.73
C LEU A 89 12.31 4.74 -0.63
N THR A 90 12.67 5.62 0.31
CA THR A 90 11.96 6.91 0.49
C THR A 90 11.87 7.67 -0.82
N GLY A 91 10.64 7.99 -1.25
CA GLY A 91 10.37 8.73 -2.48
C GLY A 91 10.74 7.99 -3.78
N ALA A 92 11.05 6.70 -3.73
CA ALA A 92 11.35 5.91 -4.93
C ALA A 92 10.09 5.70 -5.79
N SER A 93 10.27 5.55 -7.10
CA SER A 93 9.22 5.15 -8.02
C SER A 93 9.33 3.66 -8.34
N LEU A 94 8.27 2.89 -8.04
CA LEU A 94 8.15 1.44 -8.29
C LEU A 94 6.88 1.14 -9.10
N LYS A 95 6.46 2.08 -9.96
CA LYS A 95 5.24 1.90 -10.75
C LYS A 95 5.31 0.64 -11.58
N ARG A 96 4.26 -0.21 -11.48
CA ARG A 96 4.15 -1.47 -12.21
C ARG A 96 5.32 -2.43 -11.95
N ALA A 97 6.07 -2.28 -10.87
CA ALA A 97 7.11 -3.23 -10.50
C ALA A 97 6.50 -4.58 -10.12
N ASP A 98 7.20 -5.66 -10.45
CA ASP A 98 6.87 -7.01 -10.01
C ASP A 98 7.61 -7.31 -8.70
N LEU A 99 6.91 -7.18 -7.59
CA LEU A 99 7.38 -7.43 -6.22
C LEU A 99 6.83 -8.74 -5.65
N ARG A 100 6.31 -9.64 -6.49
CA ARG A 100 5.74 -10.89 -6.00
C ARG A 100 6.76 -11.73 -5.24
N GLY A 101 6.40 -12.14 -4.03
CA GLY A 101 7.27 -12.89 -3.13
C GLY A 101 8.46 -12.09 -2.58
N ALA A 102 8.50 -10.77 -2.77
CA ALA A 102 9.55 -9.93 -2.22
C ALA A 102 9.39 -9.72 -0.71
N SER A 103 10.49 -9.54 0.00
CA SER A 103 10.52 -9.15 1.40
C SER A 103 10.82 -7.66 1.54
N LEU A 104 9.86 -6.91 2.06
CA LEU A 104 9.96 -5.49 2.41
C LEU A 104 10.00 -5.29 3.93
N ARG A 105 10.35 -6.32 4.68
CA ARG A 105 10.32 -6.28 6.15
C ARG A 105 11.18 -5.15 6.69
N GLY A 106 10.54 -4.24 7.44
CA GLY A 106 11.20 -3.06 8.00
C GLY A 106 11.72 -2.07 6.98
N ALA A 107 11.41 -2.21 5.69
CA ALA A 107 11.83 -1.26 4.67
C ALA A 107 11.12 0.10 4.84
N ASN A 108 11.79 1.16 4.43
CA ASN A 108 11.21 2.50 4.42
C ASN A 108 10.81 2.91 2.99
N LEU A 109 9.50 2.92 2.73
CA LEU A 109 8.88 3.31 1.48
C LEU A 109 8.08 4.62 1.63
N SER A 110 8.41 5.47 2.61
CA SER A 110 7.63 6.70 2.81
C SER A 110 7.66 7.59 1.58
N GLY A 111 6.47 8.02 1.13
CA GLY A 111 6.29 8.79 -0.09
C GLY A 111 6.65 8.06 -1.39
N ALA A 112 6.89 6.76 -1.37
CA ALA A 112 7.17 5.99 -2.58
C ALA A 112 5.92 5.82 -3.46
N ASP A 113 6.12 5.68 -4.77
CA ASP A 113 5.05 5.45 -5.74
C ASP A 113 5.06 3.99 -6.23
N LEU A 114 4.10 3.22 -5.73
CA LEU A 114 3.88 1.79 -6.08
C LEU A 114 2.60 1.60 -6.92
N MET A 115 2.17 2.63 -7.64
CA MET A 115 0.96 2.54 -8.47
C MET A 115 1.05 1.33 -9.42
N ASP A 116 -0.02 0.53 -9.49
CA ASP A 116 -0.11 -0.68 -10.30
C ASP A 116 0.94 -1.77 -9.97
N ALA A 117 1.71 -1.68 -8.89
CA ALA A 117 2.69 -2.69 -8.49
C ALA A 117 2.03 -4.01 -8.05
N ASP A 118 2.73 -5.12 -8.22
CA ASP A 118 2.27 -6.46 -7.84
C ASP A 118 3.08 -7.00 -6.66
N LEU A 119 2.45 -7.06 -5.48
CA LEU A 119 3.05 -7.54 -4.23
C LEU A 119 2.39 -8.85 -3.74
N ARG A 120 1.86 -9.66 -4.64
CA ARG A 120 1.29 -10.96 -4.28
C ARG A 120 2.39 -11.97 -3.93
N GLU A 121 2.00 -13.14 -3.46
CA GLU A 121 2.93 -14.25 -3.27
C GLU A 121 3.67 -14.62 -4.55
N GLY A 122 4.87 -15.12 -4.39
CA GLY A 122 5.71 -15.64 -5.46
C GLY A 122 6.15 -17.08 -5.17
N ALA A 123 6.65 -17.76 -6.19
CA ALA A 123 7.18 -19.11 -6.06
C ALA A 123 8.54 -19.20 -6.77
N LEU A 124 9.59 -19.49 -6.03
CA LEU A 124 10.93 -19.59 -6.59
C LEU A 124 11.27 -21.07 -6.81
N ALA A 125 11.63 -21.39 -8.04
CA ALA A 125 12.16 -22.70 -8.37
C ALA A 125 13.66 -22.72 -8.07
N LEU A 126 14.07 -23.52 -7.10
CA LEU A 126 15.47 -23.69 -6.74
C LEU A 126 16.01 -24.97 -7.40
N PRO A 127 17.07 -24.90 -8.22
CA PRO A 127 17.67 -26.10 -8.76
C PRO A 127 18.34 -26.90 -7.65
N ASP A 128 17.98 -28.17 -7.50
CA ASP A 128 18.68 -29.09 -6.63
C ASP A 128 20.00 -29.52 -7.28
N LYS A 129 21.12 -29.17 -6.66
CA LYS A 129 22.46 -29.48 -7.16
C LYS A 129 22.84 -30.96 -7.02
N GLN A 130 22.14 -31.74 -6.22
CA GLN A 130 22.45 -33.17 -5.97
C GLN A 130 21.69 -34.11 -6.89
N ALA A 131 20.52 -33.73 -7.37
CA ALA A 131 19.62 -34.60 -8.16
C ALA A 131 19.62 -34.27 -9.66
N GLY A 132 20.46 -33.37 -10.15
CA GLY A 132 20.45 -32.93 -11.54
C GLY A 132 19.16 -32.19 -11.89
N LEU A 133 18.85 -32.10 -13.22
CA LEU A 133 17.66 -31.38 -13.72
C LEU A 133 16.28 -31.99 -13.34
N SER A 134 16.26 -33.05 -12.54
CA SER A 134 15.03 -33.82 -12.28
C SER A 134 14.26 -33.42 -11.00
N TYR A 135 14.81 -32.61 -10.12
CA TYR A 135 14.10 -32.12 -8.94
C TYR A 135 14.23 -30.59 -8.81
N VAL A 136 13.10 -29.91 -8.94
CA VAL A 136 12.99 -28.47 -8.68
C VAL A 136 12.21 -28.31 -7.39
N GLU A 137 12.86 -27.84 -6.32
CA GLU A 137 12.18 -27.46 -5.11
C GLU A 137 11.48 -26.13 -5.33
N ILE A 138 10.15 -26.11 -5.22
CA ILE A 138 9.36 -24.89 -5.32
C ILE A 138 9.22 -24.30 -3.90
N SER A 139 9.95 -23.23 -3.64
CA SER A 139 9.79 -22.45 -2.42
C SER A 139 8.74 -21.37 -2.63
N MET A 140 7.57 -21.54 -1.98
CA MET A 140 6.55 -20.48 -1.94
C MET A 140 7.04 -19.34 -1.04
N ARG A 141 7.07 -18.13 -1.57
CA ARG A 141 7.41 -16.92 -0.83
C ARG A 141 6.21 -16.01 -0.75
N THR A 142 5.74 -15.78 0.48
CA THR A 142 4.73 -14.77 0.75
C THR A 142 5.38 -13.39 0.71
N SER A 143 4.77 -12.44 0.02
CA SER A 143 5.24 -11.06 0.09
C SER A 143 5.09 -10.54 1.51
N GLU A 144 6.15 -9.96 2.04
CA GLU A 144 6.22 -9.53 3.42
C GLU A 144 6.52 -8.03 3.51
N ALA A 145 5.70 -7.29 4.25
CA ALA A 145 5.89 -5.87 4.55
C ALA A 145 5.72 -5.61 6.07
N THR A 146 5.98 -6.61 6.90
CA THR A 146 5.89 -6.48 8.35
C THR A 146 6.84 -5.39 8.85
N TYR A 147 6.32 -4.44 9.65
CA TYR A 147 7.02 -3.25 10.12
C TYR A 147 7.50 -2.29 9.00
N ALA A 148 7.07 -2.44 7.77
CA ALA A 148 7.43 -1.50 6.71
C ALA A 148 6.79 -0.13 6.96
N ASN A 149 7.50 0.94 6.62
CA ASN A 149 6.98 2.30 6.63
C ASN A 149 6.52 2.68 5.23
N LEU A 150 5.20 2.80 5.03
CA LEU A 150 4.54 3.18 3.78
C LEU A 150 3.77 4.50 3.93
N ARG A 151 4.18 5.36 4.87
CA ARG A 151 3.51 6.64 5.10
C ARG A 151 3.51 7.49 3.84
N GLY A 152 2.32 8.01 3.46
CA GLY A 152 2.16 8.84 2.27
C GLY A 152 2.50 8.13 0.95
N ALA A 153 2.69 6.81 0.95
CA ALA A 153 2.95 6.06 -0.27
C ALA A 153 1.72 6.01 -1.18
N ASN A 154 1.95 5.98 -2.48
CA ASN A 154 0.91 5.76 -3.48
C ASN A 154 0.87 4.28 -3.88
N LEU A 155 -0.18 3.58 -3.47
CA LEU A 155 -0.45 2.18 -3.79
C LEU A 155 -1.71 2.02 -4.67
N GLU A 156 -2.12 3.08 -5.37
CA GLU A 156 -3.32 3.03 -6.20
C GLU A 156 -3.26 1.85 -7.20
N ARG A 157 -4.35 1.07 -7.26
CA ARG A 157 -4.51 -0.14 -8.11
C ARG A 157 -3.47 -1.22 -7.92
N SER A 158 -2.64 -1.15 -6.88
CA SER A 158 -1.65 -2.20 -6.58
C SER A 158 -2.31 -3.50 -6.12
N ARG A 159 -1.58 -4.61 -6.25
CA ARG A 159 -2.03 -5.95 -5.89
C ARG A 159 -1.30 -6.44 -4.66
N LEU A 160 -2.00 -6.45 -3.52
CA LEU A 160 -1.49 -6.84 -2.21
C LEU A 160 -2.24 -8.05 -1.64
N SER A 161 -2.91 -8.84 -2.48
CA SER A 161 -3.65 -10.01 -1.99
C SER A 161 -2.71 -11.00 -1.31
N GLY A 162 -3.05 -11.39 -0.06
CA GLY A 162 -2.27 -12.30 0.75
C GLY A 162 -1.00 -11.72 1.39
N ILE A 163 -0.71 -10.43 1.22
CA ILE A 163 0.48 -9.80 1.80
C ILE A 163 0.50 -9.94 3.33
N GLN A 164 1.69 -10.15 3.88
CA GLN A 164 1.95 -10.09 5.32
C GLN A 164 2.46 -8.70 5.68
N ALA A 165 1.58 -7.82 6.16
CA ALA A 165 1.89 -6.41 6.48
C ALA A 165 1.54 -6.07 7.94
N MET A 166 1.82 -7.02 8.84
CA MET A 166 1.62 -6.81 10.28
C MET A 166 2.43 -5.61 10.77
N LYS A 167 1.77 -4.72 11.53
CA LYS A 167 2.42 -3.53 12.11
C LYS A 167 3.09 -2.61 11.09
N ALA A 168 2.73 -2.70 9.81
CA ALA A 168 3.15 -1.73 8.82
C ALA A 168 2.43 -0.39 9.03
N ASP A 169 3.09 0.70 8.65
CA ASP A 169 2.53 2.06 8.74
C ASP A 169 2.15 2.56 7.35
N PHE A 170 0.84 2.65 7.10
CA PHE A 170 0.23 3.19 5.88
C PHE A 170 -0.41 4.56 6.11
N THR A 171 -0.07 5.26 7.19
CA THR A 171 -0.65 6.57 7.48
C THR A 171 -0.55 7.48 6.27
N ASP A 172 -1.63 8.19 5.94
CA ASP A 172 -1.72 9.12 4.80
C ASP A 172 -1.48 8.46 3.42
N ALA A 173 -1.44 7.13 3.31
CA ALA A 173 -1.23 6.46 2.03
C ALA A 173 -2.47 6.50 1.13
N THR A 174 -2.26 6.52 -0.19
CA THR A 174 -3.31 6.36 -1.18
C THR A 174 -3.37 4.91 -1.64
N MET A 175 -4.47 4.21 -1.31
CA MET A 175 -4.68 2.79 -1.61
C MET A 175 -5.97 2.57 -2.42
N ARG A 176 -6.34 3.54 -3.27
CA ARG A 176 -7.57 3.48 -4.08
C ARG A 176 -7.55 2.29 -5.02
N ALA A 177 -8.69 1.58 -5.10
CA ALA A 177 -8.88 0.42 -5.96
C ALA A 177 -7.81 -0.67 -5.83
N CYS A 178 -7.02 -0.68 -4.74
CA CYS A 178 -6.03 -1.74 -4.49
C CYS A 178 -6.72 -3.06 -4.09
N LYS A 179 -6.02 -4.18 -4.26
CA LYS A 179 -6.50 -5.51 -3.91
C LYS A 179 -5.79 -6.02 -2.66
N LEU A 180 -6.50 -6.06 -1.54
CA LEU A 180 -6.03 -6.52 -0.23
C LEU A 180 -6.72 -7.83 0.20
N VAL A 181 -7.22 -8.60 -0.75
CA VAL A 181 -7.95 -9.84 -0.46
C VAL A 181 -7.08 -10.77 0.39
N ARG A 182 -7.59 -11.17 1.57
CA ARG A 182 -6.90 -12.01 2.56
C ARG A 182 -5.54 -11.44 3.04
N ALA A 183 -5.32 -10.13 2.93
CA ALA A 183 -4.13 -9.49 3.49
C ALA A 183 -4.11 -9.59 5.02
N ASN A 184 -2.93 -9.80 5.60
CA ASN A 184 -2.71 -9.76 7.03
C ASN A 184 -2.21 -8.37 7.42
N LEU A 185 -3.13 -7.54 7.90
CA LEU A 185 -2.92 -6.14 8.31
C LEU A 185 -3.06 -5.97 9.83
N LYS A 186 -2.83 -7.03 10.61
CA LYS A 186 -2.94 -6.97 12.07
C LYS A 186 -2.05 -5.88 12.63
N GLN A 187 -2.65 -5.07 13.52
CA GLN A 187 -1.94 -3.98 14.19
C GLN A 187 -1.28 -2.98 13.23
N ALA A 188 -1.66 -2.94 11.96
CA ALA A 188 -1.21 -1.92 11.03
C ALA A 188 -1.77 -0.53 11.41
N ILE A 189 -1.03 0.52 11.10
CA ILE A 189 -1.47 1.90 11.22
C ILE A 189 -1.91 2.36 9.84
N MET A 190 -3.19 2.68 9.70
CA MET A 190 -3.83 3.07 8.43
C MET A 190 -4.64 4.36 8.62
N ASP A 191 -4.17 5.25 9.50
CA ASP A 191 -4.84 6.50 9.78
C ASP A 191 -4.80 7.42 8.55
N ASN A 192 -5.92 8.09 8.23
CA ASN A 192 -6.11 8.94 7.06
C ASN A 192 -5.89 8.22 5.70
N VAL A 193 -5.87 6.89 5.66
CA VAL A 193 -5.66 6.14 4.40
C VAL A 193 -6.86 6.28 3.47
N ASP A 194 -6.61 6.49 2.17
CA ASP A 194 -7.67 6.43 1.16
C ASP A 194 -7.76 5.02 0.54
N LEU A 195 -8.75 4.26 0.98
CA LEU A 195 -9.10 2.91 0.50
C LEU A 195 -10.31 2.92 -0.45
N GLY A 196 -10.61 4.06 -1.06
CA GLY A 196 -11.75 4.20 -1.97
C GLY A 196 -11.75 3.12 -3.06
N GLY A 197 -12.82 2.31 -3.13
CA GLY A 197 -12.95 1.20 -4.08
C GLY A 197 -12.00 0.03 -3.88
N ALA A 198 -11.24 -0.04 -2.78
CA ALA A 198 -10.33 -1.15 -2.48
C ALA A 198 -11.09 -2.45 -2.17
N ASP A 199 -10.44 -3.60 -2.39
CA ASP A 199 -10.99 -4.91 -2.06
C ASP A 199 -10.27 -5.49 -0.83
N LEU A 200 -10.92 -5.41 0.32
CA LEU A 200 -10.46 -5.91 1.62
C LEU A 200 -11.10 -7.25 1.99
N SER A 201 -11.72 -7.96 1.03
CA SER A 201 -12.43 -9.20 1.30
C SER A 201 -11.55 -10.22 2.01
N GLY A 202 -11.98 -10.66 3.19
CA GLY A 202 -11.26 -11.61 4.04
C GLY A 202 -9.97 -11.09 4.66
N ALA A 203 -9.65 -9.79 4.54
CA ALA A 203 -8.47 -9.19 5.19
C ALA A 203 -8.59 -9.24 6.72
N ASP A 204 -7.46 -9.36 7.41
CA ASP A 204 -7.40 -9.34 8.87
C ASP A 204 -6.76 -8.03 9.36
N LEU A 205 -7.61 -7.15 9.89
CA LEU A 205 -7.26 -5.84 10.43
C LEU A 205 -7.32 -5.81 11.96
N SER A 206 -7.30 -6.98 12.60
CA SER A 206 -7.42 -7.07 14.07
C SER A 206 -6.36 -6.21 14.76
N GLY A 207 -6.82 -5.30 15.63
CA GLY A 207 -5.95 -4.36 16.35
C GLY A 207 -5.35 -3.24 15.49
N ALA A 208 -5.74 -3.11 14.22
CA ALA A 208 -5.30 -2.01 13.36
C ALA A 208 -5.96 -0.67 13.72
N SER A 209 -5.34 0.44 13.33
CA SER A 209 -5.93 1.77 13.39
C SER A 209 -6.29 2.24 11.99
N LEU A 210 -7.55 2.63 11.79
CA LEU A 210 -8.09 3.20 10.54
C LEU A 210 -8.73 4.57 10.80
N LYS A 211 -8.23 5.34 11.76
CA LYS A 211 -8.81 6.64 12.09
C LYS A 211 -8.87 7.51 10.85
N ASP A 212 -10.04 8.15 10.66
CA ASP A 212 -10.29 9.07 9.55
C ASP A 212 -10.03 8.48 8.15
N ALA A 213 -9.98 7.14 8.03
CA ALA A 213 -9.79 6.46 6.76
C ALA A 213 -11.02 6.57 5.85
N VAL A 214 -10.81 6.58 4.53
CA VAL A 214 -11.85 6.62 3.51
C VAL A 214 -12.05 5.22 2.91
N LEU A 215 -13.23 4.61 3.14
CA LEU A 215 -13.62 3.29 2.62
C LEU A 215 -14.79 3.35 1.64
N ILE A 216 -15.03 4.48 1.00
CA ILE A 216 -16.14 4.64 0.05
C ILE A 216 -15.95 3.70 -1.15
N GLY A 217 -16.94 2.85 -1.43
CA GLY A 217 -16.87 1.83 -2.48
C GLY A 217 -15.98 0.64 -2.15
N ALA A 218 -15.41 0.57 -0.95
CA ALA A 218 -14.56 -0.55 -0.56
C ALA A 218 -15.37 -1.82 -0.31
N LYS A 219 -14.83 -2.98 -0.75
CA LYS A 219 -15.37 -4.30 -0.43
C LYS A 219 -14.77 -4.80 0.87
N THR A 220 -15.64 -5.09 1.84
CA THR A 220 -15.25 -5.50 3.19
C THR A 220 -15.85 -6.84 3.60
N ASP A 221 -16.15 -7.71 2.63
CA ASP A 221 -16.78 -9.00 2.89
C ASP A 221 -15.85 -9.88 3.75
N ALA A 222 -16.39 -10.42 4.83
CA ALA A 222 -15.67 -11.32 5.74
C ALA A 222 -14.32 -10.78 6.26
N TRP A 223 -14.08 -9.48 6.26
CA TRP A 223 -12.91 -8.90 6.91
C TRP A 223 -12.97 -9.09 8.43
N ARG A 224 -11.83 -9.08 9.10
CA ARG A 224 -11.75 -9.21 10.54
C ARG A 224 -11.29 -7.88 11.15
N THR A 225 -12.11 -7.34 12.05
CA THR A 225 -11.90 -6.02 12.66
C THR A 225 -11.96 -6.08 14.19
N SER A 226 -11.54 -7.20 14.78
CA SER A 226 -11.48 -7.30 16.24
C SER A 226 -10.50 -6.28 16.82
N GLN A 227 -10.98 -5.43 17.72
CA GLN A 227 -10.17 -4.36 18.35
C GLN A 227 -9.59 -3.35 17.33
N THR A 228 -10.19 -3.20 16.17
CA THR A 228 -9.80 -2.20 15.16
C THR A 228 -10.39 -0.85 15.54
N ASP A 229 -9.59 0.21 15.49
CA ASP A 229 -10.08 1.58 15.68
C ASP A 229 -10.61 2.14 14.35
N LEU A 230 -11.92 2.32 14.27
CA LEU A 230 -12.64 2.84 13.11
C LEU A 230 -13.16 4.27 13.34
N THR A 231 -12.59 5.01 14.29
CA THR A 231 -13.01 6.38 14.60
C THR A 231 -12.87 7.28 13.38
N GLY A 232 -13.92 8.00 13.01
CA GLY A 232 -13.90 8.94 11.89
C GLY A 232 -13.90 8.31 10.48
N VAL A 233 -14.00 6.98 10.36
CA VAL A 233 -13.99 6.29 9.05
C VAL A 233 -15.18 6.72 8.19
N LEU A 234 -14.91 7.07 6.93
CA LEU A 234 -15.91 7.37 5.92
C LEU A 234 -16.23 6.11 5.10
N THR A 235 -17.48 5.63 5.16
CA THR A 235 -17.99 4.47 4.40
C THR A 235 -19.22 4.85 3.59
N ASP A 236 -19.64 3.98 2.64
CA ASP A 236 -20.94 4.15 1.93
C ASP A 236 -22.14 3.92 2.85
N LYS A 237 -21.94 3.14 3.91
CA LYS A 237 -22.97 2.92 4.92
C LYS A 237 -22.92 4.08 5.91
N VAL A 238 -24.06 4.66 6.15
CA VAL A 238 -24.24 5.63 7.22
C VAL A 238 -23.86 4.97 8.54
N VAL A 239 -22.68 5.30 9.07
CA VAL A 239 -22.23 4.88 10.39
C VAL A 239 -22.67 5.96 11.36
N GLY A 240 -23.87 5.89 11.80
CA GLY A 240 -24.46 6.81 12.77
C GLY A 240 -25.86 6.32 13.09
N THR A 241 -26.47 6.83 14.12
CA THR A 241 -27.88 6.58 14.44
C THR A 241 -28.69 6.53 13.14
N ASP A 242 -29.42 5.46 12.96
CA ASP A 242 -30.24 5.18 11.79
C ASP A 242 -30.88 6.47 11.23
N VAL A 243 -30.27 7.02 10.18
CA VAL A 243 -30.75 8.28 9.54
C VAL A 243 -32.19 8.14 9.10
N ALA A 244 -32.64 6.90 8.87
CA ALA A 244 -34.03 6.59 8.58
C ALA A 244 -34.99 6.85 9.76
N SER A 245 -34.48 7.00 10.98
CA SER A 245 -35.30 7.18 12.18
C SER A 245 -35.49 8.64 12.63
N LEU A 246 -34.68 9.57 12.12
CA LEU A 246 -34.78 10.98 12.47
C LEU A 246 -35.25 11.81 11.26
N PRO A 247 -36.21 12.73 11.44
CA PRO A 247 -36.76 13.53 10.35
C PRO A 247 -35.80 14.68 9.97
N TYR A 248 -34.55 14.34 9.55
CA TYR A 248 -33.51 15.34 9.22
C TYR A 248 -34.00 16.36 8.17
N GLY A 249 -34.80 15.92 7.18
CA GLY A 249 -35.39 16.83 6.21
C GLY A 249 -36.25 17.91 6.87
N GLU A 250 -37.12 17.51 7.80
CA GLU A 250 -37.97 18.43 8.55
C GLU A 250 -37.11 19.33 9.47
N MET A 251 -36.11 18.76 10.13
CA MET A 251 -35.20 19.52 10.99
C MET A 251 -34.42 20.59 10.21
N LEU A 252 -33.98 20.31 8.98
CA LEU A 252 -33.32 21.29 8.12
C LEU A 252 -34.27 22.39 7.65
N HIS A 253 -35.52 22.06 7.32
CA HIS A 253 -36.53 23.04 6.98
C HIS A 253 -36.91 23.91 8.17
N ASP A 254 -37.02 23.31 9.36
CA ASP A 254 -37.24 24.06 10.60
C ASP A 254 -36.08 24.99 10.92
N HIS A 255 -34.84 24.55 10.71
CA HIS A 255 -33.65 25.36 10.89
C HIS A 255 -33.64 26.54 9.90
N ALA A 256 -33.90 26.28 8.61
CA ALA A 256 -33.96 27.34 7.60
C ALA A 256 -35.03 28.38 7.95
N ARG A 257 -36.26 27.97 8.36
CA ARG A 257 -37.29 28.90 8.85
C ARG A 257 -36.83 29.70 10.05
N TRP A 258 -36.10 29.05 10.97
CA TRP A 258 -35.56 29.75 12.16
C TRP A 258 -34.56 30.84 11.74
N VAL A 259 -33.66 30.56 10.80
CA VAL A 259 -32.70 31.55 10.27
C VAL A 259 -33.41 32.66 9.52
N ASP A 260 -34.31 32.36 8.62
CA ASP A 260 -35.03 33.35 7.79
C ASP A 260 -35.94 34.25 8.60
N SER A 261 -36.53 33.74 9.68
CA SER A 261 -37.38 34.50 10.58
C SER A 261 -36.65 35.25 11.69
N LEU A 262 -35.31 35.20 11.72
CA LEU A 262 -34.46 35.73 12.79
C LEU A 262 -34.85 35.15 14.17
N GLY A 263 -35.12 33.84 14.23
CA GLY A 263 -35.42 33.11 15.45
C GLY A 263 -36.89 33.14 15.90
N ARG A 264 -37.81 33.68 15.10
CA ARG A 264 -39.23 33.79 15.45
C ARG A 264 -40.02 32.53 15.13
N GLU A 265 -39.64 31.80 14.11
CA GLU A 265 -40.30 30.57 13.64
C GLU A 265 -39.26 29.46 13.43
N GLY A 266 -39.68 28.22 13.54
CA GLY A 266 -38.81 27.05 13.40
C GLY A 266 -37.96 26.81 14.65
N LYS A 267 -36.90 25.98 14.49
CA LYS A 267 -35.96 25.63 15.57
C LYS A 267 -34.54 25.54 15.08
N PRO A 268 -33.54 26.01 15.80
CA PRO A 268 -32.15 25.77 15.45
C PRO A 268 -31.84 24.29 15.58
N SER A 269 -31.06 23.75 14.66
CA SER A 269 -30.68 22.35 14.66
C SER A 269 -29.15 22.21 14.71
N VAL A 270 -28.71 21.17 15.43
CA VAL A 270 -27.30 20.77 15.54
C VAL A 270 -27.20 19.37 14.98
N PHE A 271 -26.27 19.18 14.03
CA PHE A 271 -26.04 17.92 13.35
C PHE A 271 -24.63 17.36 13.63
N ASP A 272 -24.05 17.72 14.76
CA ASP A 272 -22.73 17.24 15.16
C ASP A 272 -22.74 15.70 15.23
N LYS A 273 -21.78 15.08 14.55
CA LYS A 273 -21.67 13.62 14.39
C LYS A 273 -22.83 12.94 13.64
N ALA A 274 -23.71 13.70 12.97
CA ALA A 274 -24.74 13.15 12.12
C ALA A 274 -24.17 12.91 10.71
N ASP A 275 -24.52 11.75 10.13
CA ASP A 275 -24.20 11.51 8.73
C ASP A 275 -25.30 12.09 7.84
N LEU A 276 -24.99 13.17 7.14
CA LEU A 276 -25.93 13.90 6.30
C LEU A 276 -25.87 13.47 4.80
N ARG A 277 -25.05 12.47 4.45
CA ARG A 277 -24.84 12.04 3.04
C ARG A 277 -26.12 11.46 2.38
N GLY A 278 -27.04 10.94 3.16
CA GLY A 278 -28.32 10.40 2.69
C GLY A 278 -29.44 11.43 2.54
N LEU A 279 -29.19 12.70 2.87
CA LEU A 279 -30.18 13.74 2.74
C LEU A 279 -30.46 14.06 1.28
N GLY A 280 -31.74 14.13 0.92
CA GLY A 280 -32.19 14.57 -0.39
C GLY A 280 -31.75 16.01 -0.71
N GLN A 281 -32.50 16.68 -1.57
CA GLN A 281 -32.15 18.05 -2.00
C GLN A 281 -32.23 19.03 -0.83
N ILE A 282 -31.07 19.56 -0.43
CA ILE A 282 -30.94 20.67 0.52
C ILE A 282 -30.74 22.02 -0.21
N ARG A 283 -30.91 22.00 -1.53
CA ARG A 283 -30.71 23.18 -2.38
C ARG A 283 -31.75 24.27 -2.04
N GLY A 284 -31.27 25.47 -1.78
CA GLY A 284 -32.14 26.65 -1.51
C GLY A 284 -32.52 26.82 -0.04
N LEU A 285 -32.06 25.96 0.87
CA LEU A 285 -32.24 26.17 2.30
C LEU A 285 -31.18 27.14 2.86
N ASN A 286 -31.60 28.05 3.71
CA ASN A 286 -30.69 28.92 4.45
C ASN A 286 -30.21 28.16 5.69
N LEU A 287 -28.97 27.66 5.64
CA LEU A 287 -28.35 26.86 6.70
C LEU A 287 -27.28 27.64 7.49
N ALA A 288 -27.38 28.96 7.53
CA ALA A 288 -26.48 29.78 8.35
C ALA A 288 -26.59 29.38 9.83
N ALA A 289 -25.45 29.41 10.54
CA ALA A 289 -25.34 28.99 11.93
C ALA A 289 -25.66 27.51 12.22
N LEU A 290 -25.76 26.65 11.19
CA LEU A 290 -25.90 25.21 11.38
C LEU A 290 -24.57 24.64 11.90
N SER A 291 -24.61 23.82 12.96
CA SER A 291 -23.47 23.06 13.44
C SER A 291 -23.53 21.63 12.91
N ALA A 292 -22.45 21.18 12.27
CA ALA A 292 -22.27 19.82 11.77
C ALA A 292 -20.76 19.49 11.85
N LYS A 293 -20.30 19.08 13.05
CA LYS A 293 -18.90 18.74 13.36
C LYS A 293 -18.69 17.24 13.45
#